data_06bbe354ef0b73692c3fcf04f643c236
#
_entry.id   06bbe354ef0b73692c3fcf04f643c236
#
_cell.length_a   1.000
_cell.length_b   1.000
_cell.length_c   1.000
_cell.angle_alpha   90.00
_cell.angle_beta   90.00
_cell.angle_gamma   90.00
#
_symmetry.space_group_name_H-M   'P 1'
#
loop_
_entity.id
_entity.type
_entity.pdbx_description
1 polymer ?
#
loop_
_entity_poly.entity_id
_entity_poly.type
_entity_poly.pdbx_seq_one_letter_code
_entity_poly.pdbx_strand_id
1 'polypeptide(L)'
;MKAAIIYDSRTNTTEKAAGFIAEGLKKAGEIEVRCFNIDNVDFDYVTGVDMAIFGSPTYMASVTGKMKNWLEVNVRKLGLVGKLGGAFATEQYIHGGAENAIKEMLVFMMVMGMMVYSGGNSYGKPVIHLGPVGMSQNIEDFRELFVTYGERMGKQLLRKG
;
A
#
# COMPACT_ATOMS: atom_id res chain seq x y z
N MET A 1 -12.42 -12.48 -3.54
CA MET A 1 -12.10 -11.12 -3.07
C MET A 1 -11.21 -10.41 -4.08
N LYS A 2 -11.28 -9.06 -4.15
CA LYS A 2 -10.47 -8.25 -5.07
C LYS A 2 -9.66 -7.21 -4.31
N ALA A 3 -8.43 -6.95 -4.75
CA ALA A 3 -7.54 -5.96 -4.17
C ALA A 3 -6.89 -5.10 -5.26
N ALA A 4 -6.71 -3.81 -4.97
CA ALA A 4 -5.91 -2.90 -5.77
C ALA A 4 -4.70 -2.41 -4.96
N ILE A 5 -3.54 -2.34 -5.60
CA ILE A 5 -2.36 -1.67 -5.07
C ILE A 5 -2.09 -0.47 -5.97
N ILE A 6 -2.21 0.73 -5.43
CA ILE A 6 -2.11 1.99 -6.17
C ILE A 6 -0.90 2.75 -5.67
N TYR A 7 0.01 3.08 -6.56
CA TYR A 7 1.30 3.66 -6.16
C TYR A 7 1.79 4.74 -7.12
N ASP A 8 2.59 5.68 -6.61
CA ASP A 8 3.49 6.51 -7.43
C ASP A 8 4.86 5.82 -7.52
N SER A 9 5.47 5.81 -8.71
CA SER A 9 6.82 5.29 -8.90
C SER A 9 7.49 5.97 -10.08
N ARG A 10 8.68 6.51 -9.85
CA ARG A 10 9.51 7.14 -10.89
C ARG A 10 10.65 6.25 -11.38
N THR A 11 11.19 5.41 -10.50
CA THR A 11 12.38 4.58 -10.75
C THR A 11 12.08 3.09 -10.60
N ASN A 12 10.82 2.72 -10.67
CA ASN A 12 10.30 1.35 -10.52
C ASN A 12 10.53 0.70 -9.14
N THR A 13 11.11 1.40 -8.17
CA THR A 13 11.35 0.84 -6.83
C THR A 13 10.04 0.60 -6.07
N THR A 14 9.17 1.60 -6.02
CA THR A 14 7.84 1.47 -5.38
C THR A 14 6.96 0.46 -6.12
N GLU A 15 7.10 0.38 -7.45
CA GLU A 15 6.44 -0.62 -8.29
C GLU A 15 6.87 -2.05 -7.93
N LYS A 16 8.18 -2.29 -7.75
CA LYS A 16 8.68 -3.60 -7.28
C LYS A 16 8.11 -3.97 -5.92
N ALA A 17 8.11 -3.03 -4.97
CA ALA A 17 7.51 -3.23 -3.65
C ALA A 17 6.03 -3.59 -3.75
N ALA A 18 5.26 -2.91 -4.62
CA ALA A 18 3.86 -3.26 -4.90
C ALA A 18 3.72 -4.69 -5.44
N GLY A 19 4.62 -5.12 -6.33
CA GLY A 19 4.66 -6.48 -6.84
C GLY A 19 4.88 -7.52 -5.74
N PHE A 20 5.76 -7.27 -4.78
CA PHE A 20 5.99 -8.16 -3.63
C PHE A 20 4.76 -8.24 -2.72
N ILE A 21 4.07 -7.11 -2.49
CA ILE A 21 2.80 -7.12 -1.74
C ILE A 21 1.74 -7.93 -2.48
N ALA A 22 1.62 -7.78 -3.80
CA ALA A 22 0.68 -8.55 -4.62
C ALA A 22 0.94 -10.06 -4.54
N GLU A 23 2.21 -10.47 -4.53
CA GLU A 23 2.59 -11.87 -4.29
C GLU A 23 2.11 -12.36 -2.92
N GLY A 24 2.32 -11.57 -1.87
CA GLY A 24 1.86 -11.91 -0.53
C GLY A 24 0.35 -12.04 -0.42
N LEU A 25 -0.41 -11.15 -1.06
CA LEU A 25 -1.86 -11.23 -1.12
C LEU A 25 -2.34 -12.53 -1.78
N LYS A 26 -1.72 -12.93 -2.89
CA LYS A 26 -2.04 -14.20 -3.57
C LYS A 26 -1.69 -15.43 -2.73
N LYS A 27 -0.63 -15.36 -1.90
CA LYS A 27 -0.28 -16.44 -0.96
C LYS A 27 -1.31 -16.61 0.16
N ALA A 28 -2.03 -15.56 0.54
CA ALA A 28 -3.03 -15.60 1.59
C ALA A 28 -4.28 -16.41 1.19
N GLY A 29 -4.60 -16.48 -0.10
CA GLY A 29 -5.74 -17.20 -0.62
C GLY A 29 -6.20 -16.69 -1.99
N GLU A 30 -7.42 -17.03 -2.39
CA GLU A 30 -7.99 -16.60 -3.67
C GLU A 30 -8.37 -15.11 -3.67
N ILE A 31 -7.39 -14.27 -3.96
CA ILE A 31 -7.54 -12.82 -4.08
C ILE A 31 -7.08 -12.39 -5.47
N GLU A 32 -7.99 -11.82 -6.25
CA GLU A 32 -7.62 -11.14 -7.50
C GLU A 32 -6.92 -9.82 -7.15
N VAL A 33 -5.69 -9.63 -7.61
CA VAL A 33 -4.87 -8.45 -7.29
C VAL A 33 -4.42 -7.77 -8.57
N ARG A 34 -4.62 -6.45 -8.66
CA ARG A 34 -4.01 -5.61 -9.69
C ARG A 34 -3.22 -4.46 -9.07
N CYS A 35 -2.10 -4.15 -9.72
CA CYS A 35 -1.21 -3.05 -9.35
C CYS A 35 -1.34 -1.93 -10.38
N PHE A 36 -1.45 -0.68 -9.91
CA PHE A 36 -1.61 0.49 -10.76
C PHE A 36 -0.65 1.59 -10.35
N ASN A 37 0.16 2.07 -11.29
CA ASN A 37 0.75 3.39 -11.14
C ASN A 37 -0.37 4.44 -11.24
N ILE A 38 -0.29 5.51 -10.44
CA ILE A 38 -1.30 6.59 -10.42
C ILE A 38 -1.52 7.25 -11.78
N ASP A 39 -0.60 7.06 -12.73
CA ASP A 39 -0.76 7.54 -14.10
C ASP A 39 -1.75 6.71 -14.94
N ASN A 40 -2.02 5.46 -14.56
CA ASN A 40 -2.79 4.50 -15.35
C ASN A 40 -3.75 3.66 -14.49
N VAL A 41 -4.51 4.31 -13.60
CA VAL A 41 -5.46 3.61 -12.72
C VAL A 41 -6.73 3.25 -13.50
N ASP A 42 -7.09 1.97 -13.45
CA ASP A 42 -8.40 1.47 -13.89
C ASP A 42 -9.44 1.73 -12.79
N PHE A 43 -10.17 2.84 -12.90
CA PHE A 43 -11.15 3.25 -11.91
C PHE A 43 -12.33 2.27 -11.81
N ASP A 44 -12.73 1.64 -12.91
CA ASP A 44 -13.82 0.66 -12.91
C ASP A 44 -13.43 -0.57 -12.09
N TYR A 45 -12.18 -1.02 -12.23
CA TYR A 45 -11.66 -2.10 -11.39
C TYR A 45 -11.60 -1.68 -9.91
N VAL A 46 -11.05 -0.49 -9.61
CA VAL A 46 -10.82 -0.03 -8.24
C VAL A 46 -12.12 0.20 -7.47
N THR A 47 -13.19 0.68 -8.11
CA THR A 47 -14.49 0.82 -7.46
C THR A 47 -15.06 -0.50 -6.97
N GLY A 48 -14.72 -1.61 -7.65
CA GLY A 48 -15.18 -2.96 -7.34
C GLY A 48 -14.30 -3.76 -6.36
N VAL A 49 -13.21 -3.18 -5.81
CA VAL A 49 -12.33 -3.93 -4.89
C VAL A 49 -12.86 -3.97 -3.45
N ASP A 50 -12.41 -4.95 -2.70
CA ASP A 50 -12.68 -5.11 -1.26
C ASP A 50 -11.57 -4.45 -0.41
N MET A 51 -10.39 -4.23 -1.02
CA MET A 51 -9.22 -3.64 -0.38
C MET A 51 -8.43 -2.76 -1.34
N ALA A 52 -7.90 -1.63 -0.85
CA ALA A 52 -6.92 -0.82 -1.54
C ALA A 52 -5.68 -0.56 -0.68
N ILE A 53 -4.50 -0.75 -1.25
CA ILE A 53 -3.21 -0.45 -0.62
C ILE A 53 -2.55 0.68 -1.40
N PHE A 54 -2.14 1.74 -0.70
CA PHE A 54 -1.46 2.89 -1.33
C PHE A 54 0.04 2.86 -1.04
N GLY A 55 0.83 3.24 -2.06
CA GLY A 55 2.28 3.27 -1.96
C GLY A 55 2.90 4.52 -2.54
N SER A 56 3.91 5.07 -1.86
CA SER A 56 4.63 6.26 -2.33
C SER A 56 6.12 6.16 -2.06
N PRO A 57 6.97 6.66 -2.97
CA PRO A 57 8.32 7.01 -2.56
C PRO A 57 8.27 8.18 -1.59
N THR A 58 9.29 8.27 -0.74
CA THR A 58 9.39 9.34 0.26
C THR A 58 10.20 10.50 -0.29
N TYR A 59 9.58 11.65 -0.42
CA TYR A 59 10.22 12.91 -0.78
C TYR A 59 9.97 13.96 0.30
N MET A 60 11.03 14.59 0.80
CA MET A 60 10.95 15.62 1.85
C MET A 60 10.16 15.12 3.08
N ALA A 61 10.43 13.87 3.49
CA ALA A 61 9.77 13.19 4.60
C ALA A 61 8.22 13.09 4.47
N SER A 62 7.70 13.05 3.25
CA SER A 62 6.27 13.02 2.93
C SER A 62 6.01 12.12 1.72
N VAL A 63 4.76 11.90 1.38
CA VAL A 63 4.38 11.36 0.06
C VAL A 63 4.83 12.31 -1.04
N THR A 64 4.96 11.82 -2.27
CA THR A 64 5.24 12.71 -3.39
C THR A 64 4.12 13.73 -3.59
N GLY A 65 4.46 14.94 -4.02
CA GLY A 65 3.45 15.95 -4.39
C GLY A 65 2.45 15.43 -5.44
N LYS A 66 2.93 14.55 -6.34
CA LYS A 66 2.11 13.88 -7.34
C LYS A 66 1.08 12.94 -6.70
N MET A 67 1.50 12.08 -5.77
CA MET A 67 0.60 11.19 -5.02
C MET A 67 -0.41 12.01 -4.20
N LYS A 68 0.04 13.06 -3.51
CA LYS A 68 -0.83 13.93 -2.71
C LYS A 68 -1.92 14.55 -3.57
N ASN A 69 -1.56 15.19 -4.67
CA ASN A 69 -2.50 15.79 -5.61
C ASN A 69 -3.46 14.74 -6.20
N TRP A 70 -2.93 13.58 -6.59
CA TRP A 70 -3.74 12.51 -7.16
C TRP A 70 -4.81 12.01 -6.18
N LEU A 71 -4.45 11.83 -4.91
CA LEU A 71 -5.39 11.44 -3.86
C LEU A 71 -6.49 12.48 -3.68
N GLU A 72 -6.14 13.77 -3.57
CA GLU A 72 -7.13 14.85 -3.39
C GLU A 72 -8.15 14.94 -4.54
N VAL A 73 -7.69 14.72 -5.76
CA VAL A 73 -8.54 14.84 -6.97
C VAL A 73 -9.41 13.59 -7.20
N ASN A 74 -8.89 12.40 -6.91
CA ASN A 74 -9.48 11.15 -7.38
C ASN A 74 -10.14 10.30 -6.31
N VAL A 75 -9.82 10.49 -5.02
CA VAL A 75 -10.25 9.56 -3.98
C VAL A 75 -11.77 9.35 -3.91
N ARG A 76 -12.55 10.40 -4.14
CA ARG A 76 -14.02 10.29 -4.11
C ARG A 76 -14.58 9.43 -5.25
N LYS A 77 -13.83 9.27 -6.34
CA LYS A 77 -14.18 8.44 -7.48
C LYS A 77 -13.89 6.95 -7.26
N LEU A 78 -13.05 6.63 -6.26
CA LEU A 78 -12.59 5.26 -6.03
C LEU A 78 -13.58 4.37 -5.27
N GLY A 79 -14.62 4.95 -4.67
CA GLY A 79 -15.66 4.17 -3.99
C GLY A 79 -15.15 3.32 -2.83
N LEU A 80 -14.16 3.81 -2.06
CA LEU A 80 -13.44 3.01 -1.07
C LEU A 80 -14.02 3.06 0.35
N VAL A 81 -15.16 3.69 0.57
CA VAL A 81 -15.82 3.77 1.89
C VAL A 81 -16.10 2.36 2.43
N GLY A 82 -15.72 2.10 3.69
CA GLY A 82 -15.91 0.81 4.37
C GLY A 82 -14.96 -0.31 3.93
N LYS A 83 -14.11 -0.08 2.94
CA LYS A 83 -13.15 -1.06 2.44
C LYS A 83 -11.90 -1.12 3.31
N LEU A 84 -11.17 -2.24 3.24
CA LEU A 84 -9.90 -2.40 3.94
C LEU A 84 -8.82 -1.56 3.27
N GLY A 85 -8.02 -0.85 4.05
CA GLY A 85 -6.94 -0.01 3.57
C GLY A 85 -5.60 -0.32 4.22
N GLY A 86 -4.52 -0.11 3.47
CA GLY A 86 -3.17 -0.22 3.96
C GLY A 86 -2.21 0.68 3.19
N ALA A 87 -1.01 0.88 3.72
CA ALA A 87 -0.03 1.75 3.09
C ALA A 87 1.39 1.18 3.18
N PHE A 88 2.23 1.57 2.24
CA PHE A 88 3.66 1.26 2.22
C PHE A 88 4.46 2.42 1.62
N ALA A 89 5.76 2.45 1.91
CA ALA A 89 6.64 3.46 1.32
C ALA A 89 8.00 2.87 0.93
N THR A 90 8.69 3.60 0.05
CA THR A 90 10.09 3.39 -0.24
C THR A 90 10.86 4.67 0.05
N GLU A 91 12.11 4.56 0.49
CA GLU A 91 12.97 5.70 0.79
C GLU A 91 14.40 5.47 0.31
N GLN A 92 15.15 6.56 0.19
CA GLN A 92 16.55 6.50 -0.22
C GLN A 92 17.50 6.52 0.99
N TYR A 93 17.12 7.15 2.07
CA TYR A 93 17.95 7.34 3.26
C TYR A 93 17.26 6.72 4.48
N ILE A 94 18.04 6.09 5.35
CA ILE A 94 17.61 5.65 6.67
C ILE A 94 17.03 6.84 7.39
N HIS A 95 16.19 7.15 8.00
CA HIS A 95 15.62 8.40 8.53
C HIS A 95 15.12 9.38 7.44
N GLY A 96 14.70 8.84 6.27
CA GLY A 96 14.13 9.65 5.19
C GLY A 96 12.71 10.15 5.46
N GLY A 97 12.05 9.62 6.50
CA GLY A 97 10.70 9.99 6.90
C GLY A 97 9.59 9.16 6.23
N ALA A 98 9.91 7.94 5.80
CA ALA A 98 8.94 7.05 5.16
C ALA A 98 7.73 6.73 6.05
N GLU A 99 7.92 6.65 7.37
CA GLU A 99 6.83 6.47 8.32
C GLU A 99 5.81 7.62 8.27
N ASN A 100 6.30 8.85 8.00
CA ASN A 100 5.40 9.99 7.83
C ASN A 100 4.59 9.88 6.54
N ALA A 101 5.22 9.48 5.44
CA ALA A 101 4.52 9.22 4.18
C ALA A 101 3.44 8.13 4.34
N ILE A 102 3.75 7.03 5.04
CA ILE A 102 2.77 5.99 5.36
C ILE A 102 1.62 6.56 6.20
N LYS A 103 1.93 7.31 7.26
CA LYS A 103 0.95 7.91 8.14
C LYS A 103 0.01 8.86 7.40
N GLU A 104 0.51 9.67 6.49
CA GLU A 104 -0.32 10.56 5.67
C GLU A 104 -1.33 9.79 4.84
N MET A 105 -0.91 8.69 4.18
CA MET A 105 -1.81 7.83 3.42
C MET A 105 -2.85 7.13 4.31
N LEU A 106 -2.46 6.66 5.50
CA LEU A 106 -3.38 6.02 6.46
C LEU A 106 -4.43 7.03 6.97
N VAL A 107 -3.99 8.23 7.35
CA VAL A 107 -4.91 9.31 7.80
C VAL A 107 -5.87 9.68 6.69
N PHE A 108 -5.38 9.80 5.45
CA PHE A 108 -6.21 10.09 4.29
C PHE A 108 -7.30 9.02 4.09
N MET A 109 -6.93 7.73 4.19
CA MET A 109 -7.90 6.63 4.10
C MET A 109 -8.95 6.67 5.21
N MET A 110 -8.55 7.00 6.45
CA MET A 110 -9.50 7.16 7.57
C MET A 110 -10.48 8.31 7.33
N VAL A 111 -10.00 9.45 6.81
CA VAL A 111 -10.87 10.58 6.41
C VAL A 111 -11.90 10.15 5.37
N MET A 112 -11.53 9.22 4.48
CA MET A 112 -12.42 8.68 3.46
C MET A 112 -13.32 7.53 3.94
N GLY A 113 -13.29 7.18 5.22
CA GLY A 113 -14.14 6.15 5.82
C GLY A 113 -13.68 4.72 5.54
N MET A 114 -12.41 4.52 5.19
CA MET A 114 -11.82 3.19 5.07
C MET A 114 -11.45 2.61 6.45
N MET A 115 -11.39 1.30 6.55
CA MET A 115 -10.86 0.59 7.72
C MET A 115 -9.38 0.29 7.50
N VAL A 116 -8.48 1.03 8.16
CA VAL A 116 -7.04 0.86 7.98
C VAL A 116 -6.49 -0.31 8.80
N TYR A 117 -5.55 -1.04 8.21
CA TYR A 117 -4.84 -2.14 8.84
C TYR A 117 -3.38 -2.14 8.38
N SER A 118 -2.46 -2.38 9.30
CA SER A 118 -1.02 -2.27 9.04
C SER A 118 -0.29 -3.61 8.92
N GLY A 119 -0.99 -4.72 9.06
CA GLY A 119 -0.36 -6.03 9.20
C GLY A 119 0.12 -6.33 10.61
N GLY A 120 0.23 -5.32 11.49
CA GLY A 120 0.47 -5.44 12.94
C GLY A 120 1.81 -6.05 13.34
N ASN A 121 2.34 -5.62 14.48
CA ASN A 121 3.56 -6.17 15.05
C ASN A 121 3.36 -7.43 15.90
N SER A 122 2.14 -7.67 16.37
CA SER A 122 1.82 -8.81 17.23
C SER A 122 1.92 -10.18 16.55
N TYR A 123 2.05 -10.20 15.22
CA TYR A 123 2.30 -11.43 14.47
C TYR A 123 3.78 -11.84 14.44
N GLY A 124 4.66 -11.16 15.16
CA GLY A 124 6.09 -11.47 15.23
C GLY A 124 6.89 -10.87 14.08
N LYS A 125 7.98 -11.53 13.74
CA LYS A 125 8.90 -11.06 12.67
C LYS A 125 8.38 -11.40 11.27
N PRO A 126 8.67 -10.56 10.25
CA PRO A 126 9.19 -9.21 10.40
C PRO A 126 8.20 -8.29 11.13
N VAL A 127 8.73 -7.37 11.96
CA VAL A 127 7.89 -6.41 12.71
C VAL A 127 7.41 -5.32 11.77
N ILE A 128 6.10 -5.09 11.73
CA ILE A 128 5.47 -4.04 10.92
C ILE A 128 4.58 -3.20 11.85
N HIS A 129 4.85 -1.90 11.92
CA HIS A 129 4.05 -0.99 12.75
C HIS A 129 2.90 -0.36 11.95
N LEU A 130 3.21 0.58 11.06
CA LEU A 130 2.22 1.32 10.26
C LEU A 130 2.09 0.79 8.84
N GLY A 131 3.13 0.16 8.35
CA GLY A 131 3.28 -0.40 7.02
C GLY A 131 4.76 -0.69 6.73
N PRO A 132 5.08 -1.46 5.70
CA PRO A 132 6.47 -1.77 5.36
C PRO A 132 7.16 -0.60 4.67
N VAL A 133 8.45 -0.45 4.96
CA VAL A 133 9.36 0.50 4.30
C VAL A 133 10.52 -0.27 3.69
N GLY A 134 10.90 0.07 2.47
CA GLY A 134 12.07 -0.51 1.80
C GLY A 134 13.00 0.57 1.27
N MET A 135 14.31 0.26 1.28
CA MET A 135 15.35 1.15 0.76
C MET A 135 15.46 1.03 -0.75
N SER A 136 15.55 2.17 -1.44
CA SER A 136 15.58 2.22 -2.90
C SER A 136 16.81 1.55 -3.51
N GLN A 137 17.95 1.60 -2.81
CA GLN A 137 19.21 1.07 -3.31
C GLN A 137 19.22 -0.47 -3.38
N ASN A 138 18.48 -1.13 -2.50
CA ASN A 138 18.48 -2.58 -2.34
C ASN A 138 17.08 -3.13 -2.04
N ILE A 139 16.08 -2.71 -2.78
CA ILE A 139 14.68 -3.07 -2.52
C ILE A 139 14.44 -4.59 -2.49
N GLU A 140 15.25 -5.37 -3.19
CA GLU A 140 15.15 -6.84 -3.20
C GLU A 140 15.42 -7.45 -1.82
N ASP A 141 16.27 -6.82 -0.98
CA ASP A 141 16.54 -7.28 0.38
C ASP A 141 15.32 -7.16 1.30
N PHE A 142 14.37 -6.30 0.92
CA PHE A 142 13.12 -6.08 1.64
C PHE A 142 11.95 -6.93 1.13
N ARG A 143 12.19 -7.80 0.15
CA ARG A 143 11.14 -8.61 -0.48
C ARG A 143 10.31 -9.39 0.53
N GLU A 144 10.95 -10.08 1.46
CA GLU A 144 10.27 -10.88 2.49
C GLU A 144 9.34 -10.00 3.36
N LEU A 145 9.79 -8.79 3.73
CA LEU A 145 9.00 -7.83 4.49
C LEU A 145 7.69 -7.47 3.76
N PHE A 146 7.80 -7.13 2.47
CA PHE A 146 6.63 -6.74 1.67
C PHE A 146 5.71 -7.93 1.36
N VAL A 147 6.26 -9.10 1.08
CA VAL A 147 5.47 -10.33 0.87
C VAL A 147 4.71 -10.69 2.15
N THR A 148 5.37 -10.67 3.31
CA THR A 148 4.72 -10.94 4.60
C THR A 148 3.62 -9.92 4.91
N TYR A 149 3.86 -8.65 4.62
CA TYR A 149 2.82 -7.62 4.75
C TYR A 149 1.61 -7.96 3.87
N GLY A 150 1.82 -8.27 2.59
CA GLY A 150 0.75 -8.66 1.68
C GLY A 150 -0.03 -9.88 2.17
N GLU A 151 0.66 -10.89 2.69
CA GLU A 151 0.03 -12.08 3.25
C GLU A 151 -0.84 -11.76 4.49
N ARG A 152 -0.36 -10.90 5.40
CA ARG A 152 -1.13 -10.45 6.57
C ARG A 152 -2.37 -9.63 6.17
N MET A 153 -2.22 -8.74 5.18
CA MET A 153 -3.33 -7.97 4.62
C MET A 153 -4.37 -8.90 3.98
N GLY A 154 -3.94 -9.89 3.19
CA GLY A 154 -4.83 -10.85 2.57
C GLY A 154 -5.58 -11.72 3.58
N LYS A 155 -4.90 -12.22 4.61
CA LYS A 155 -5.55 -12.97 5.71
C LYS A 155 -6.60 -12.12 6.43
N GLN A 156 -6.32 -10.82 6.63
CA GLN A 156 -7.30 -9.91 7.25
C GLN A 156 -8.50 -9.66 6.33
N LEU A 157 -8.27 -9.53 5.03
CA LEU A 157 -9.32 -9.37 4.04
C LEU A 157 -10.28 -10.58 4.04
N LEU A 158 -9.72 -11.79 4.01
CA LEU A 158 -10.50 -13.04 3.98
C LEU A 158 -11.29 -13.32 5.28
N ARG A 159 -10.90 -12.73 6.42
CA ARG A 159 -11.66 -12.82 7.68
C ARG A 159 -12.93 -11.97 7.69
N LYS A 160 -13.04 -11.01 6.78
CA LYS A 160 -14.21 -10.11 6.70
C LYS A 160 -15.31 -10.63 5.78
N GLY A 161 -14.99 -11.54 4.91
CA GLY A 161 -15.95 -12.23 4.04
C GLY A 161 -16.40 -13.53 4.64
#